data_afc1d449b14af609acc9791a3eb45908
#
_entry.id   afc1d449b14af609acc9791a3eb45908
#
_cell.length_a   1.000
_cell.length_b   1.000
_cell.length_c   1.000
_cell.angle_alpha   90.00
_cell.angle_beta   90.00
_cell.angle_gamma   90.00
#
_symmetry.space_group_name_H-M   'P 1'
#
loop_
_entity.id
_entity.type
_entity.pdbx_description
1 polymer ?
#
loop_
_entity_poly.entity_id
_entity_poly.type
_entity_poly.pdbx_seq_one_letter_code
_entity_poly.pdbx_strand_id
1 'polypeptide(L)'
;IVAAARNEFIKNGFRKTSMRTISAKSGVALGNIYNYFKTKDDIFYTVLRPLLIVLDERMSSYRIEHNKIDKLHFSIQNQKDLLRETLKIIFLYKEELKLLLFESKGTSVEFFRENFIEEQVAISKEYIDQMQKVYPQIQTRISSLFFRISSSTWVTIIGEIVSSTEICKEEVKQVLSEYIRYNTAGWRELINP
;
A
#
# COMPACT_ATOMS: atom_id res chain seq x y z
N ILE A 1 -1.91 24.85 -8.10
CA ILE A 1 -2.91 23.89 -8.60
C ILE A 1 -2.88 22.61 -7.75
N VAL A 2 -1.79 21.83 -7.76
CA VAL A 2 -1.71 20.50 -7.11
C VAL A 2 -2.02 20.57 -5.61
N ALA A 3 -1.46 21.53 -4.86
CA ALA A 3 -1.73 21.69 -3.43
C ALA A 3 -3.22 22.02 -3.15
N ALA A 4 -3.84 22.88 -3.95
CA ALA A 4 -5.27 23.19 -3.83
C ALA A 4 -6.14 21.97 -4.16
N ALA A 5 -5.79 21.23 -5.21
CA ALA A 5 -6.47 20.01 -5.60
C ALA A 5 -6.34 18.92 -4.51
N ARG A 6 -5.16 18.72 -3.94
CA ARG A 6 -4.93 17.82 -2.81
C ARG A 6 -5.88 18.11 -1.65
N ASN A 7 -5.97 19.38 -1.24
CA ASN A 7 -6.86 19.78 -0.15
C ASN A 7 -8.34 19.52 -0.47
N GLU A 8 -8.76 19.79 -1.72
CA GLU A 8 -10.13 19.54 -2.16
C GLU A 8 -10.43 18.01 -2.23
N PHE A 9 -9.50 17.21 -2.73
CA PHE A 9 -9.69 15.75 -2.74
C PHE A 9 -9.76 15.17 -1.33
N ILE A 10 -8.90 15.58 -0.41
CA ILE A 10 -8.94 15.15 1.00
C ILE A 10 -10.28 15.50 1.65
N LYS A 11 -10.77 16.72 1.39
CA LYS A 11 -12.01 17.21 2.01
C LYS A 11 -13.27 16.57 1.44
N ASN A 12 -13.33 16.39 0.10
CA ASN A 12 -14.58 16.10 -0.62
C ASN A 12 -14.55 14.77 -1.38
N GLY A 13 -13.39 14.09 -1.44
CA GLY A 13 -13.16 12.93 -2.29
C GLY A 13 -13.01 13.30 -3.78
N PHE A 14 -12.57 12.33 -4.60
CA PHE A 14 -12.42 12.53 -6.04
C PHE A 14 -13.76 12.90 -6.71
N ARG A 15 -14.83 12.19 -6.42
CA ARG A 15 -16.10 12.33 -7.13
C ARG A 15 -16.74 13.71 -6.99
N LYS A 16 -16.72 14.27 -5.77
CA LYS A 16 -17.36 15.55 -5.47
C LYS A 16 -16.49 16.76 -5.83
N THR A 17 -15.20 16.56 -6.06
CA THR A 17 -14.29 17.64 -6.50
C THR A 17 -14.42 17.90 -8.00
N SER A 18 -14.39 19.16 -8.42
CA SER A 18 -14.46 19.57 -9.81
C SER A 18 -13.25 20.42 -10.22
N MET A 19 -12.94 20.46 -11.52
CA MET A 19 -11.91 21.35 -12.08
C MET A 19 -12.20 22.82 -11.77
N ARG A 20 -13.47 23.22 -11.73
CA ARG A 20 -13.89 24.59 -11.37
C ARG A 20 -13.59 24.91 -9.91
N THR A 21 -13.85 23.96 -9.01
CA THR A 21 -13.54 24.10 -7.57
C THR A 21 -12.03 24.25 -7.37
N ILE A 22 -11.23 23.41 -8.06
CA ILE A 22 -9.76 23.49 -8.02
C ILE A 22 -9.27 24.84 -8.56
N SER A 23 -9.84 25.33 -9.67
CA SER A 23 -9.54 26.66 -10.22
C SER A 23 -9.80 27.76 -9.20
N ALA A 24 -10.99 27.80 -8.61
CA ALA A 24 -11.35 28.80 -7.59
C ALA A 24 -10.42 28.76 -6.37
N LYS A 25 -10.04 27.55 -5.89
CA LYS A 25 -9.19 27.37 -4.70
C LYS A 25 -7.70 27.64 -4.98
N SER A 26 -7.24 27.41 -6.19
CA SER A 26 -5.84 27.66 -6.58
C SER A 26 -5.55 29.09 -7.03
N GLY A 27 -6.59 29.89 -7.31
CA GLY A 27 -6.45 31.22 -7.93
C GLY A 27 -5.99 31.16 -9.39
N VAL A 28 -5.96 29.97 -10.02
CA VAL A 28 -5.51 29.78 -11.40
C VAL A 28 -6.72 29.64 -12.31
N ALA A 29 -6.78 30.44 -13.38
CA ALA A 29 -7.87 30.36 -14.35
C ALA A 29 -8.04 28.97 -14.92
N LEU A 30 -9.28 28.52 -15.07
CA LEU A 30 -9.61 27.13 -15.49
C LEU A 30 -8.92 26.76 -16.83
N GLY A 31 -8.88 27.70 -17.81
CA GLY A 31 -8.17 27.48 -19.07
C GLY A 31 -6.67 27.22 -18.88
N ASN A 32 -6.05 27.91 -17.93
CA ASN A 32 -4.64 27.70 -17.63
C ASN A 32 -4.39 26.32 -16.96
N ILE A 33 -5.34 25.84 -16.15
CA ILE A 33 -5.25 24.49 -15.58
C ILE A 33 -5.25 23.44 -16.69
N TYR A 34 -6.12 23.59 -17.69
CA TYR A 34 -6.21 22.65 -18.82
C TYR A 34 -4.97 22.63 -19.73
N ASN A 35 -4.09 23.63 -19.64
CA ASN A 35 -2.79 23.59 -20.33
C ASN A 35 -1.83 22.54 -19.73
N TYR A 36 -1.99 22.22 -18.44
CA TYR A 36 -1.12 21.28 -17.72
C TYR A 36 -1.79 19.91 -17.45
N PHE A 37 -3.11 19.93 -17.20
CA PHE A 37 -3.88 18.76 -16.82
C PHE A 37 -5.11 18.64 -17.71
N LYS A 38 -5.19 17.61 -18.52
CA LYS A 38 -6.32 17.41 -19.45
C LYS A 38 -7.59 16.99 -18.73
N THR A 39 -7.45 16.26 -17.62
CA THR A 39 -8.54 15.71 -16.82
C THR A 39 -8.35 15.96 -15.34
N LYS A 40 -9.42 15.79 -14.57
CA LYS A 40 -9.35 15.78 -13.11
C LYS A 40 -8.51 14.59 -12.60
N ASP A 41 -8.53 13.49 -13.33
CA ASP A 41 -7.75 12.30 -13.02
C ASP A 41 -6.24 12.56 -13.14
N ASP A 42 -5.77 13.33 -14.14
CA ASP A 42 -4.35 13.72 -14.23
C ASP A 42 -3.87 14.46 -12.98
N ILE A 43 -4.72 15.32 -12.43
CA ILE A 43 -4.41 16.06 -11.20
C ILE A 43 -4.43 15.07 -10.00
N PHE A 44 -5.41 14.18 -9.93
CA PHE A 44 -5.54 13.19 -8.86
C PHE A 44 -4.32 12.26 -8.83
N TYR A 45 -3.95 11.73 -9.99
CA TYR A 45 -2.74 10.93 -10.15
C TYR A 45 -1.48 11.71 -9.72
N THR A 46 -1.37 12.99 -10.10
CA THR A 46 -0.24 13.85 -9.71
C THR A 46 -0.17 14.06 -8.19
N VAL A 47 -1.31 14.19 -7.53
CA VAL A 47 -1.38 14.28 -6.05
C VAL A 47 -0.89 12.98 -5.41
N LEU A 48 -1.26 11.83 -5.95
CA LEU A 48 -0.89 10.51 -5.42
C LEU A 48 0.52 10.05 -5.83
N ARG A 49 1.09 10.64 -6.87
CA ARG A 49 2.37 10.20 -7.46
C ARG A 49 3.51 10.00 -6.46
N PRO A 50 3.75 10.90 -5.47
CA PRO A 50 4.82 10.67 -4.48
C PRO A 50 4.61 9.39 -3.67
N LEU A 51 3.37 9.09 -3.27
CA LEU A 51 3.04 7.84 -2.59
C LEU A 51 3.23 6.64 -3.51
N LEU A 52 2.72 6.71 -4.76
CA LEU A 52 2.79 5.61 -5.71
C LEU A 52 4.24 5.21 -6.00
N ILE A 53 5.15 6.19 -6.14
CA ILE A 53 6.60 5.94 -6.31
C ILE A 53 7.15 5.16 -5.10
N VAL A 54 6.85 5.61 -3.87
CA VAL A 54 7.34 4.94 -2.66
C VAL A 54 6.79 3.51 -2.53
N LEU A 55 5.52 3.30 -2.91
CA LEU A 55 4.91 1.97 -2.89
C LEU A 55 5.55 1.04 -3.95
N ASP A 56 5.81 1.53 -5.15
CA ASP A 56 6.46 0.79 -6.23
C ASP A 56 7.91 0.42 -5.86
N GLU A 57 8.68 1.36 -5.33
CA GLU A 57 10.03 1.11 -4.81
C GLU A 57 10.02 0.05 -3.70
N ARG A 58 9.05 0.11 -2.80
CA ARG A 58 8.91 -0.88 -1.73
C ARG A 58 8.55 -2.27 -2.27
N MET A 59 7.66 -2.37 -3.24
CA MET A 59 7.32 -3.63 -3.90
C MET A 59 8.52 -4.22 -4.63
N SER A 60 9.27 -3.41 -5.35
CA SER A 60 10.49 -3.82 -6.04
C SER A 60 11.54 -4.34 -5.06
N SER A 61 11.76 -3.65 -3.94
CA SER A 61 12.67 -4.08 -2.87
C SER A 61 12.19 -5.41 -2.24
N TYR A 62 10.90 -5.54 -1.96
CA TYR A 62 10.30 -6.75 -1.42
C TYR A 62 10.52 -7.95 -2.35
N ARG A 63 10.34 -7.77 -3.66
CA ARG A 63 10.62 -8.81 -4.66
C ARG A 63 12.10 -9.23 -4.67
N ILE A 64 13.03 -8.28 -4.59
CA ILE A 64 14.47 -8.56 -4.54
C ILE A 64 14.84 -9.31 -3.26
N GLU A 65 14.29 -8.93 -2.12
CA GLU A 65 14.51 -9.57 -0.82
C GLU A 65 13.98 -11.00 -0.81
N HIS A 66 12.81 -11.26 -1.43
CA HIS A 66 12.22 -12.60 -1.56
C HIS A 66 13.00 -13.51 -2.50
N ASN A 67 13.72 -12.97 -3.47
CA ASN A 67 14.62 -13.75 -4.33
C ASN A 67 15.90 -14.20 -3.61
N LYS A 68 16.19 -13.67 -2.43
CA LYS A 68 17.27 -14.16 -1.56
C LYS A 68 16.70 -15.19 -0.59
N ILE A 69 16.79 -16.46 -0.97
CA ILE A 69 16.31 -17.56 -0.15
C ILE A 69 17.30 -17.79 0.99
N ASP A 70 17.13 -17.08 2.06
CA ASP A 70 17.80 -17.37 3.31
C ASP A 70 16.77 -17.46 4.47
N LYS A 71 17.16 -18.11 5.55
CA LYS A 71 16.33 -18.21 6.77
C LYS A 71 16.05 -16.84 7.42
N LEU A 72 16.64 -15.76 6.91
CA LEU A 72 16.57 -14.40 7.45
C LEU A 72 15.21 -13.74 7.20
N HIS A 73 14.40 -14.25 6.27
CA HIS A 73 13.10 -13.64 5.95
C HIS A 73 12.18 -13.50 7.18
N PHE A 74 12.24 -14.45 8.12
CA PHE A 74 11.51 -14.42 9.39
C PHE A 74 12.33 -13.83 10.55
N SER A 75 13.41 -13.13 10.26
CA SER A 75 14.28 -12.56 11.28
C SER A 75 13.60 -11.42 12.03
N ILE A 76 14.04 -11.18 13.27
CA ILE A 76 13.61 -10.02 14.06
C ILE A 76 14.00 -8.71 13.37
N GLN A 77 15.12 -8.70 12.66
CA GLN A 77 15.56 -7.51 11.92
C GLN A 77 14.60 -7.18 10.78
N ASN A 78 14.19 -8.15 9.98
CA ASN A 78 13.22 -7.92 8.90
C ASN A 78 11.87 -7.43 9.44
N GLN A 79 11.41 -7.94 10.59
CA GLN A 79 10.19 -7.45 11.24
C GLN A 79 10.32 -5.97 11.65
N LYS A 80 11.48 -5.60 12.22
CA LYS A 80 11.74 -4.19 12.61
C LYS A 80 11.81 -3.28 11.40
N ASP A 81 12.42 -3.73 10.32
CA ASP A 81 12.56 -2.96 9.09
C ASP A 81 11.19 -2.78 8.41
N LEU A 82 10.40 -3.84 8.32
CA LEU A 82 9.02 -3.77 7.82
C LEU A 82 8.17 -2.80 8.64
N LEU A 83 8.22 -2.90 9.97
CA LEU A 83 7.51 -1.98 10.86
C LEU A 83 7.93 -0.53 10.63
N ARG A 84 9.23 -0.27 10.59
CA ARG A 84 9.77 1.09 10.41
C ARG A 84 9.32 1.70 9.07
N GLU A 85 9.47 0.95 7.98
CA GLU A 85 9.11 1.45 6.64
C GLU A 85 7.59 1.64 6.51
N THR A 86 6.78 0.74 7.05
CA THR A 86 5.32 0.88 7.05
C THR A 86 4.88 2.11 7.83
N LEU A 87 5.44 2.33 9.04
CA LEU A 87 5.15 3.52 9.84
C LEU A 87 5.53 4.80 9.11
N LYS A 88 6.68 4.82 8.45
CA LYS A 88 7.13 5.97 7.65
C LYS A 88 6.12 6.30 6.54
N ILE A 89 5.68 5.30 5.80
CA ILE A 89 4.69 5.50 4.71
C ILE A 89 3.36 6.01 5.28
N ILE A 90 2.84 5.38 6.35
CA ILE A 90 1.58 5.79 6.96
C ILE A 90 1.65 7.23 7.46
N PHE A 91 2.71 7.61 8.18
CA PHE A 91 2.77 8.95 8.77
C PHE A 91 3.05 10.06 7.76
N LEU A 92 3.75 9.76 6.65
CA LEU A 92 4.00 10.73 5.60
C LEU A 92 2.83 10.89 4.64
N TYR A 93 2.08 9.82 4.38
CA TYR A 93 1.10 9.74 3.29
C TYR A 93 -0.28 9.27 3.75
N LYS A 94 -0.65 9.53 5.03
CA LYS A 94 -1.95 9.08 5.60
C LYS A 94 -3.13 9.47 4.71
N GLU A 95 -3.18 10.73 4.29
CA GLU A 95 -4.29 11.24 3.50
C GLU A 95 -4.28 10.70 2.07
N GLU A 96 -3.11 10.58 1.44
CA GLU A 96 -2.96 9.99 0.12
C GLU A 96 -3.31 8.49 0.12
N LEU A 97 -2.92 7.74 1.16
CA LEU A 97 -3.32 6.35 1.35
C LEU A 97 -4.84 6.22 1.47
N LYS A 98 -5.48 7.12 2.22
CA LYS A 98 -6.94 7.17 2.34
C LYS A 98 -7.61 7.45 1.00
N LEU A 99 -7.11 8.43 0.25
CA LEU A 99 -7.60 8.72 -1.10
C LEU A 99 -7.43 7.52 -2.04
N LEU A 100 -6.27 6.88 -2.03
CA LEU A 100 -5.94 5.75 -2.89
C LEU A 100 -6.82 4.53 -2.60
N LEU A 101 -7.06 4.22 -1.32
CA LEU A 101 -7.79 3.02 -0.91
C LEU A 101 -9.31 3.17 -0.97
N PHE A 102 -9.86 4.40 -0.80
CA PHE A 102 -11.30 4.59 -0.61
C PHE A 102 -11.94 5.56 -1.60
N GLU A 103 -11.16 6.47 -2.23
CA GLU A 103 -11.70 7.54 -3.05
C GLU A 103 -11.24 7.49 -4.52
N SER A 104 -10.56 6.40 -4.92
CA SER A 104 -9.97 6.25 -6.26
C SER A 104 -10.97 5.75 -7.33
N LYS A 105 -12.22 5.46 -6.97
CA LYS A 105 -13.21 4.94 -7.93
C LYS A 105 -13.49 5.91 -9.08
N GLY A 106 -13.34 5.45 -10.33
CA GLY A 106 -13.48 6.23 -11.56
C GLY A 106 -12.19 6.97 -11.95
N THR A 107 -11.05 6.58 -11.39
CA THR A 107 -9.72 7.13 -11.72
C THR A 107 -8.82 6.06 -12.38
N SER A 108 -7.70 6.48 -12.92
CA SER A 108 -6.66 5.58 -13.46
C SER A 108 -6.04 4.63 -12.43
N VAL A 109 -6.23 4.92 -11.13
CA VAL A 109 -5.74 4.09 -10.01
C VAL A 109 -6.88 3.35 -9.28
N GLU A 110 -8.06 3.26 -9.89
CA GLU A 110 -9.24 2.61 -9.29
C GLU A 110 -8.96 1.18 -8.82
N PHE A 111 -8.19 0.41 -9.58
CA PHE A 111 -7.88 -0.99 -9.28
C PHE A 111 -6.56 -1.18 -8.53
N PHE A 112 -6.02 -0.12 -7.92
CA PHE A 112 -4.74 -0.20 -7.20
C PHE A 112 -4.75 -1.30 -6.14
N ARG A 113 -5.82 -1.40 -5.33
CA ARG A 113 -5.93 -2.39 -4.25
C ARG A 113 -5.87 -3.83 -4.79
N GLU A 114 -6.63 -4.09 -5.82
CA GLU A 114 -6.71 -5.40 -6.47
C GLU A 114 -5.37 -5.79 -7.08
N ASN A 115 -4.76 -4.89 -7.84
CA ASN A 115 -3.46 -5.10 -8.48
C ASN A 115 -2.36 -5.33 -7.45
N PHE A 116 -2.36 -4.55 -6.35
CA PHE A 116 -1.41 -4.71 -5.26
C PHE A 116 -1.54 -6.10 -4.59
N ILE A 117 -2.76 -6.57 -4.33
CA ILE A 117 -3.01 -7.88 -3.75
C ILE A 117 -2.55 -8.99 -4.70
N GLU A 118 -2.86 -8.90 -6.00
CA GLU A 118 -2.44 -9.89 -6.99
C GLU A 118 -0.91 -9.97 -7.09
N GLU A 119 -0.22 -8.84 -7.07
CA GLU A 119 1.24 -8.79 -7.08
C GLU A 119 1.85 -9.43 -5.83
N GLN A 120 1.30 -9.15 -4.64
CA GLN A 120 1.72 -9.79 -3.38
C GLN A 120 1.53 -11.30 -3.44
N VAL A 121 0.41 -11.77 -3.97
CA VAL A 121 0.14 -13.20 -4.16
C VAL A 121 1.16 -13.84 -5.09
N ALA A 122 1.49 -13.20 -6.21
CA ALA A 122 2.47 -13.71 -7.17
C ALA A 122 3.86 -13.84 -6.53
N ILE A 123 4.33 -12.81 -5.82
CA ILE A 123 5.62 -12.80 -5.13
C ILE A 123 5.67 -13.89 -4.04
N SER A 124 4.59 -14.04 -3.27
CA SER A 124 4.54 -15.04 -2.18
C SER A 124 4.58 -16.46 -2.72
N LYS A 125 3.89 -16.74 -3.82
CA LYS A 125 3.95 -18.06 -4.48
C LYS A 125 5.34 -18.36 -5.01
N GLU A 126 5.92 -17.42 -5.73
CA GLU A 126 7.27 -17.57 -6.26
C GLU A 126 8.29 -17.85 -5.14
N TYR A 127 8.16 -17.14 -4.01
CA TYR A 127 9.00 -17.38 -2.84
C TYR A 127 8.87 -18.80 -2.30
N ILE A 128 7.65 -19.31 -2.12
CA ILE A 128 7.43 -20.69 -1.64
C ILE A 128 7.97 -21.71 -2.63
N ASP A 129 7.74 -21.53 -3.93
CA ASP A 129 8.25 -22.42 -4.98
C ASP A 129 9.79 -22.48 -4.97
N GLN A 130 10.45 -21.34 -4.75
CA GLN A 130 11.90 -21.28 -4.63
C GLN A 130 12.39 -21.91 -3.33
N MET A 131 11.72 -21.66 -2.20
CA MET A 131 12.03 -22.29 -0.91
C MET A 131 11.99 -23.81 -1.01
N GLN A 132 10.99 -24.37 -1.66
CA GLN A 132 10.86 -25.84 -1.85
C GLN A 132 11.98 -26.43 -2.72
N LYS A 133 12.49 -25.67 -3.70
CA LYS A 133 13.65 -26.12 -4.50
C LYS A 133 14.94 -26.17 -3.69
N VAL A 134 15.15 -25.23 -2.78
CA VAL A 134 16.36 -25.14 -1.93
C VAL A 134 16.24 -26.06 -0.71
N TYR A 135 15.05 -26.20 -0.18
CA TYR A 135 14.74 -27.01 1.01
C TYR A 135 13.65 -28.05 0.70
N PRO A 136 13.98 -29.20 0.05
CA PRO A 136 12.99 -30.20 -0.38
C PRO A 136 12.14 -30.82 0.74
N GLN A 137 12.60 -30.71 2.00
CA GLN A 137 11.83 -31.13 3.18
C GLN A 137 10.61 -30.22 3.45
N ILE A 138 10.56 -29.03 2.89
CA ILE A 138 9.41 -28.13 2.98
C ILE A 138 8.36 -28.60 1.96
N GLN A 139 7.41 -29.42 2.39
CA GLN A 139 6.35 -29.96 1.54
C GLN A 139 5.02 -29.21 1.68
N THR A 140 5.05 -28.00 2.19
CA THR A 140 3.86 -27.22 2.48
C THR A 140 3.13 -26.82 1.19
N ARG A 141 1.85 -27.20 1.09
CA ARG A 141 0.95 -26.76 0.03
C ARG A 141 0.03 -25.67 0.57
N ILE A 142 0.31 -24.42 0.19
CA ILE A 142 -0.50 -23.28 0.59
C ILE A 142 -1.46 -22.94 -0.57
N SER A 143 -2.75 -22.85 -0.27
CA SER A 143 -3.76 -22.54 -1.29
C SER A 143 -3.61 -21.09 -1.80
N SER A 144 -3.89 -20.88 -3.09
CA SER A 144 -3.90 -19.53 -3.67
C SER A 144 -4.88 -18.59 -2.95
N LEU A 145 -5.99 -19.14 -2.47
CA LEU A 145 -6.97 -18.38 -1.69
C LEU A 145 -6.38 -17.89 -0.36
N PHE A 146 -5.57 -18.71 0.31
CA PHE A 146 -4.93 -18.29 1.58
C PHE A 146 -3.93 -17.15 1.36
N PHE A 147 -3.10 -17.21 0.30
CA PHE A 147 -2.23 -16.08 -0.06
C PHE A 147 -3.03 -14.79 -0.28
N ARG A 148 -4.14 -14.89 -1.03
CA ARG A 148 -5.01 -13.75 -1.29
C ARG A 148 -5.63 -13.18 -0.01
N ILE A 149 -6.13 -14.04 0.88
CA ILE A 149 -6.70 -13.63 2.19
C ILE A 149 -5.63 -12.93 3.02
N SER A 150 -4.43 -13.50 3.14
CA SER A 150 -3.33 -12.91 3.91
C SER A 150 -2.93 -11.52 3.38
N SER A 151 -2.76 -11.39 2.06
CA SER A 151 -2.44 -10.10 1.42
C SER A 151 -3.57 -9.08 1.60
N SER A 152 -4.85 -9.51 1.46
CA SER A 152 -6.02 -8.65 1.67
C SER A 152 -6.11 -8.16 3.12
N THR A 153 -5.76 -9.00 4.09
CA THR A 153 -5.75 -8.63 5.52
C THR A 153 -4.76 -7.51 5.79
N TRP A 154 -3.57 -7.56 5.19
CA TRP A 154 -2.59 -6.48 5.31
C TRP A 154 -3.13 -5.13 4.81
N VAL A 155 -3.71 -5.12 3.61
CA VAL A 155 -4.32 -3.90 3.04
C VAL A 155 -5.48 -3.40 3.90
N THR A 156 -6.28 -4.30 4.48
CA THR A 156 -7.38 -3.96 5.37
C THR A 156 -6.88 -3.28 6.64
N ILE A 157 -5.82 -3.81 7.28
CA ILE A 157 -5.22 -3.20 8.47
C ILE A 157 -4.73 -1.78 8.18
N ILE A 158 -4.03 -1.58 7.05
CA ILE A 158 -3.60 -0.24 6.64
C ILE A 158 -4.81 0.67 6.43
N GLY A 159 -5.87 0.17 5.79
CA GLY A 159 -7.11 0.91 5.56
C GLY A 159 -7.77 1.36 6.87
N GLU A 160 -7.90 0.48 7.85
CA GLU A 160 -8.45 0.80 9.18
C GLU A 160 -7.61 1.88 9.88
N ILE A 161 -6.28 1.74 9.87
CA ILE A 161 -5.38 2.71 10.50
C ILE A 161 -5.53 4.10 9.87
N VAL A 162 -5.52 4.21 8.52
CA VAL A 162 -5.59 5.52 7.86
C VAL A 162 -6.98 6.15 7.90
N SER A 163 -8.04 5.35 8.08
CA SER A 163 -9.41 5.82 8.22
C SER A 163 -9.72 6.33 9.61
N SER A 164 -9.03 5.84 10.63
CA SER A 164 -9.23 6.27 12.01
C SER A 164 -8.76 7.71 12.20
N THR A 165 -9.63 8.54 12.81
CA THR A 165 -9.33 9.93 13.19
C THR A 165 -8.77 10.05 14.60
N GLU A 166 -8.97 9.03 15.45
CA GLU A 166 -8.66 9.08 16.89
C GLU A 166 -7.41 8.30 17.30
N ILE A 167 -6.91 7.42 16.40
CA ILE A 167 -5.76 6.57 16.70
C ILE A 167 -4.46 7.39 16.82
N CYS A 168 -3.77 7.28 17.96
CA CYS A 168 -2.48 7.94 18.17
C CYS A 168 -1.31 7.17 17.53
N LYS A 169 -0.14 7.83 17.42
CA LYS A 169 1.04 7.23 16.78
C LYS A 169 1.54 5.99 17.50
N GLU A 170 1.48 5.99 18.80
CA GLU A 170 1.89 4.88 19.68
C GLU A 170 1.02 3.66 19.44
N GLU A 171 -0.28 3.87 19.34
CA GLU A 171 -1.25 2.81 19.06
C GLU A 171 -1.09 2.23 17.65
N VAL A 172 -0.87 3.08 16.63
CA VAL A 172 -0.53 2.61 15.27
C VAL A 172 0.72 1.71 15.28
N LYS A 173 1.76 2.13 16.00
CA LYS A 173 2.99 1.34 16.15
C LYS A 173 2.73 0.01 16.86
N GLN A 174 1.91 0.03 17.91
CA GLN A 174 1.56 -1.17 18.67
C GLN A 174 0.81 -2.17 17.78
N VAL A 175 -0.29 -1.74 17.14
CA VAL A 175 -1.11 -2.59 16.26
C VAL A 175 -0.28 -3.21 15.15
N LEU A 176 0.55 -2.43 14.46
CA LEU A 176 1.42 -2.94 13.40
C LEU A 176 2.46 -3.93 13.94
N SER A 177 3.06 -3.65 15.11
CA SER A 177 4.03 -4.56 15.74
C SER A 177 3.38 -5.90 16.12
N GLU A 178 2.19 -5.86 16.70
CA GLU A 178 1.41 -7.05 17.06
C GLU A 178 1.06 -7.87 15.83
N TYR A 179 0.55 -7.23 14.78
CA TYR A 179 0.19 -7.91 13.54
C TYR A 179 1.40 -8.51 12.82
N ILE A 180 2.51 -7.77 12.70
CA ILE A 180 3.74 -8.29 12.06
C ILE A 180 4.26 -9.53 12.80
N ARG A 181 4.27 -9.50 14.14
CA ARG A 181 4.67 -10.66 14.96
C ARG A 181 3.75 -11.86 14.75
N TYR A 182 2.44 -11.63 14.81
CA TYR A 182 1.42 -12.64 14.60
C TYR A 182 1.55 -13.27 13.20
N ASN A 183 1.60 -12.45 12.17
CA ASN A 183 1.70 -12.88 10.78
C ASN A 183 3.02 -13.66 10.53
N THR A 184 4.15 -13.16 11.04
CA THR A 184 5.45 -13.85 10.92
C THR A 184 5.47 -15.19 11.62
N ALA A 185 4.87 -15.30 12.81
CA ALA A 185 4.77 -16.56 13.55
C ALA A 185 3.90 -17.58 12.78
N GLY A 186 2.75 -17.14 12.25
CA GLY A 186 1.86 -17.99 11.46
C GLY A 186 2.52 -18.52 10.18
N TRP A 187 3.20 -17.62 9.44
CA TRP A 187 3.94 -18.04 8.24
C TRP A 187 5.09 -18.99 8.57
N ARG A 188 5.82 -18.75 9.66
CA ARG A 188 6.90 -19.66 10.10
C ARG A 188 6.35 -21.06 10.39
N GLU A 189 5.23 -21.17 11.09
CA GLU A 189 4.59 -22.43 11.40
C GLU A 189 4.10 -23.17 10.16
N LEU A 190 3.52 -22.44 9.20
CA LEU A 190 3.04 -23.02 7.93
C LEU A 190 4.17 -23.53 7.03
N ILE A 191 5.35 -22.91 7.08
CA ILE A 191 6.48 -23.28 6.21
C ILE A 191 7.45 -24.23 6.90
N ASN A 192 7.46 -24.25 8.23
CA ASN A 192 8.33 -25.12 8.99
C ASN A 192 7.65 -26.50 9.15
N PRO A 193 8.27 -27.60 8.67
CA PRO A 193 7.69 -28.93 8.77
C PRO A 193 7.72 -29.45 10.21
#